data_9c02ecfa9bb4fe4d670ca3dad223ed95
#
_entry.id   9c02ecfa9bb4fe4d670ca3dad223ed95
#
_cell.length_a   1.000
_cell.length_b   1.000
_cell.length_c   1.000
_cell.angle_alpha   90.00
_cell.angle_beta   90.00
_cell.angle_gamma   90.00
#
_symmetry.space_group_name_H-M   'P 1'
#
loop_
_entity.id
_entity.type
_entity.pdbx_description
1 polymer ?
#
loop_
_entity_poly.entity_id
_entity_poly.type
_entity_poly.pdbx_seq_one_letter_code
_entity_poly.pdbx_strand_id
1 'polypeptide(L)'
;MGADRSRLHSFAKVLLRHDIQVFEKSENGQPVLVIPANQPEYRFLVSLIEKRTHFRENIFYDVSTWHLPSAFGLKTTRIKHELPLDAMQKLSLENLEKKNAPVKTPPSIAYVIDWRSAESPALAGELLRQNIKIRGAAKPFSITTETN
;
A
#
# COMPACT_ATOMS: atom_id res chain seq x y z
N MET A 1 6.69 -5.68 12.23
CA MET A 1 5.34 -5.66 11.67
C MET A 1 5.50 -5.29 10.19
N GLY A 2 5.31 -6.22 9.28
CA GLY A 2 5.44 -5.99 7.83
C GLY A 2 4.38 -4.99 7.36
N ALA A 3 4.70 -4.25 6.30
CA ALA A 3 3.72 -3.37 5.68
C ALA A 3 2.61 -4.22 5.05
N ASP A 4 1.37 -3.82 5.27
CA ASP A 4 0.23 -4.45 4.63
C ASP A 4 0.36 -4.29 3.10
N ARG A 5 0.25 -5.40 2.37
CA ARG A 5 0.40 -5.43 0.91
C ARG A 5 -0.59 -4.51 0.20
N SER A 6 -1.80 -4.35 0.74
CA SER A 6 -2.80 -3.46 0.14
C SER A 6 -2.35 -2.00 0.19
N ARG A 7 -1.73 -1.56 1.28
CA ARG A 7 -1.18 -0.20 1.43
C ARG A 7 0.01 0.03 0.51
N LEU A 8 0.90 -0.97 0.37
CA LEU A 8 2.00 -0.92 -0.58
C LEU A 8 1.49 -0.76 -2.01
N HIS A 9 0.51 -1.57 -2.40
CA HIS A 9 -0.08 -1.49 -3.74
C HIS A 9 -0.86 -0.20 -3.97
N SER A 10 -1.58 0.32 -2.97
CA SER A 10 -2.25 1.62 -3.06
C SER A 10 -1.25 2.76 -3.26
N PHE A 11 -0.12 2.74 -2.54
CA PHE A 11 0.97 3.69 -2.74
C PHE A 11 1.61 3.52 -4.13
N ALA A 12 1.89 2.29 -4.56
CA ALA A 12 2.42 2.02 -5.89
C ALA A 12 1.51 2.54 -7.01
N LYS A 13 0.18 2.39 -6.88
CA LYS A 13 -0.79 2.95 -7.85
C LYS A 13 -0.67 4.48 -7.97
N VAL A 14 -0.47 5.19 -6.85
CA VAL A 14 -0.24 6.65 -6.92
C VAL A 14 1.01 6.97 -7.71
N LEU A 15 2.12 6.29 -7.44
CA LEU A 15 3.39 6.51 -8.16
C LEU A 15 3.27 6.20 -9.66
N LEU A 16 2.66 5.06 -9.99
CA LEU A 16 2.49 4.61 -11.38
C LEU A 16 1.61 5.56 -12.21
N ARG A 17 0.61 6.22 -11.59
CA ARG A 17 -0.22 7.25 -12.26
C ARG A 17 0.56 8.52 -12.63
N HIS A 18 1.73 8.69 -12.05
CA HIS A 18 2.66 9.79 -12.33
C HIS A 18 3.91 9.31 -13.07
N ASP A 19 3.80 8.20 -13.80
CA ASP A 19 4.87 7.62 -14.63
C ASP A 19 6.14 7.23 -13.84
N ILE A 20 6.05 7.17 -12.51
CA ILE A 20 7.15 6.72 -11.66
C ILE A 20 7.26 5.20 -11.73
N GLN A 21 8.43 4.70 -12.11
CA GLN A 21 8.69 3.27 -12.17
C GLN A 21 8.81 2.68 -10.76
N VAL A 22 8.10 1.57 -10.55
CA VAL A 22 8.05 0.87 -9.27
C VAL A 22 8.26 -0.62 -9.51
N PHE A 23 9.08 -1.23 -8.67
CA PHE A 23 9.35 -2.66 -8.66
C PHE A 23 8.94 -3.26 -7.31
N GLU A 24 8.56 -4.53 -7.30
CA GLU A 24 8.28 -5.29 -6.09
C GLU A 24 9.25 -6.46 -5.98
N LYS A 25 9.82 -6.66 -4.78
CA LYS A 25 10.56 -7.85 -4.40
C LYS A 25 10.01 -8.44 -3.10
N SER A 26 10.26 -9.71 -2.86
CA SER A 26 10.04 -10.31 -1.54
C SER A 26 11.33 -10.24 -0.73
N GLU A 27 11.26 -9.75 0.50
CA GLU A 27 12.35 -9.72 1.44
C GLU A 27 11.88 -10.32 2.78
N ASN A 28 12.49 -11.43 3.19
CA ASN A 28 12.04 -12.19 4.37
C ASN A 28 10.53 -12.54 4.37
N GLY A 29 10.01 -12.91 3.20
CA GLY A 29 8.59 -13.22 3.03
C GLY A 29 7.64 -12.02 3.04
N GLN A 30 8.17 -10.80 3.11
CA GLN A 30 7.38 -9.56 3.08
C GLN A 30 7.57 -8.83 1.75
N PRO A 31 6.50 -8.24 1.18
CA PRO A 31 6.61 -7.44 -0.02
C PRO A 31 7.30 -6.10 0.29
N VAL A 32 8.25 -5.73 -0.57
CA VAL A 32 8.97 -4.46 -0.51
C VAL A 32 8.91 -3.79 -1.88
N LEU A 33 8.56 -2.52 -1.92
CA LEU A 33 8.65 -1.72 -3.13
C LEU A 33 10.06 -1.16 -3.27
N VAL A 34 10.58 -1.25 -4.48
CA VAL A 34 11.85 -0.63 -4.89
C VAL A 34 11.54 0.41 -5.96
N ILE A 35 11.97 1.65 -5.70
CA ILE A 35 11.73 2.78 -6.58
C ILE A 35 13.09 3.33 -7.01
N PRO A 36 13.49 3.14 -8.27
CA PRO A 36 14.76 3.64 -8.77
C PRO A 36 14.81 5.17 -8.71
N ALA A 37 15.93 5.74 -8.29
CA ALA A 37 16.13 7.18 -8.36
C ALA A 37 16.47 7.63 -9.80
N ASN A 38 17.11 6.77 -10.60
CA ASN A 38 17.46 7.07 -11.99
C ASN A 38 16.25 6.87 -12.90
N GLN A 39 15.39 7.86 -12.96
CA GLN A 39 14.20 7.89 -13.84
C GLN A 39 13.80 9.34 -14.13
N PRO A 40 13.04 9.60 -15.22
CA PRO A 40 12.68 10.96 -15.64
C PRO A 40 12.00 11.76 -14.54
N GLU A 41 11.08 11.15 -13.80
CA GLU A 41 10.27 11.77 -12.75
C GLU A 41 10.98 11.89 -11.38
N TYR A 42 12.33 11.83 -11.38
CA TYR A 42 13.14 11.87 -10.15
C TYR A 42 12.81 13.06 -9.24
N ARG A 43 12.67 14.27 -9.80
CA ARG A 43 12.38 15.48 -8.99
C ARG A 43 11.03 15.40 -8.30
N PHE A 44 10.03 14.91 -9.03
CA PHE A 44 8.70 14.68 -8.47
C PHE A 44 8.72 13.58 -7.42
N LEU A 45 9.38 12.46 -7.69
CA LEU A 45 9.60 11.39 -6.71
C LEU A 45 10.20 11.92 -5.41
N VAL A 46 11.26 12.73 -5.50
CA VAL A 46 11.89 13.32 -4.30
C VAL A 46 10.90 14.17 -3.52
N SER A 47 10.08 14.99 -4.17
CA SER A 47 9.07 15.83 -3.49
C SER A 47 8.03 15.00 -2.73
N LEU A 48 7.68 13.81 -3.21
CA LEU A 48 6.73 12.92 -2.56
C LEU A 48 7.31 12.17 -1.34
N ILE A 49 8.61 11.85 -1.39
CA ILE A 49 9.26 11.01 -0.37
C ILE A 49 10.22 11.75 0.56
N GLU A 50 10.45 13.05 0.32
CA GLU A 50 11.32 13.85 1.18
C GLU A 50 10.65 14.09 2.54
N LYS A 51 11.35 13.70 3.60
CA LYS A 51 10.90 13.96 4.96
C LYS A 51 11.53 15.23 5.49
N ARG A 52 10.79 16.34 5.45
CA ARG A 52 11.22 17.60 6.06
C ARG A 52 10.63 17.72 7.46
N THR A 53 11.50 17.88 8.45
CA THR A 53 11.12 18.08 9.85
C THR A 53 11.53 19.45 10.38
N HIS A 54 12.34 20.21 9.63
CA HIS A 54 12.82 21.53 10.01
C HIS A 54 12.78 22.46 8.81
N PHE A 55 12.35 23.71 9.04
CA PHE A 55 12.30 24.77 8.06
C PHE A 55 13.23 25.90 8.52
N ARG A 56 13.93 26.55 7.59
CA ARG A 56 14.87 27.65 7.89
C ARG A 56 14.15 28.90 8.39
N GLU A 57 12.95 29.12 7.94
CA GLU A 57 12.10 30.25 8.33
C GLU A 57 10.87 29.71 9.06
N ASN A 58 10.42 30.46 10.07
CA ASN A 58 9.27 30.09 10.89
C ASN A 58 7.94 30.36 10.15
N ILE A 59 7.91 30.15 8.84
CA ILE A 59 6.71 30.20 8.03
C ILE A 59 6.08 28.81 8.13
N PHE A 60 5.13 28.68 9.03
CA PHE A 60 4.38 27.45 9.20
C PHE A 60 3.16 27.46 8.29
N TYR A 61 3.23 26.69 7.22
CA TYR A 61 2.04 26.26 6.50
C TYR A 61 1.67 24.87 7.01
N ASP A 62 0.46 24.73 7.50
CA ASP A 62 -0.10 23.43 7.86
C ASP A 62 -0.33 22.60 6.60
N VAL A 63 0.71 21.93 6.17
CA VAL A 63 0.63 20.94 5.09
C VAL A 63 0.65 19.58 5.73
N SER A 64 -0.51 18.98 5.82
CA SER A 64 -0.76 17.74 6.54
C SER A 64 0.02 16.53 6.01
N THR A 65 0.69 16.59 4.85
CA THR A 65 1.34 15.39 4.28
C THR A 65 2.55 15.72 3.41
N TRP A 66 3.68 16.06 4.04
CA TRP A 66 4.95 16.27 3.33
C TRP A 66 5.65 14.99 2.89
N HIS A 67 5.33 13.86 3.51
CA HIS A 67 5.99 12.59 3.25
C HIS A 67 4.91 11.56 2.92
N LEU A 68 4.62 11.40 1.64
CA LEU A 68 3.53 10.55 1.16
C LEU A 68 3.60 9.09 1.68
N PRO A 69 4.76 8.43 1.75
CA PRO A 69 4.83 7.08 2.31
C PRO A 69 4.28 6.99 3.75
N SER A 70 4.49 8.01 4.57
CA SER A 70 3.94 8.04 5.94
C SER A 70 2.41 8.08 5.96
N ALA A 71 1.77 8.73 4.99
CA ALA A 71 0.32 8.73 4.86
C ALA A 71 -0.24 7.32 4.59
N PHE A 72 0.53 6.48 3.92
CA PHE A 72 0.22 5.06 3.72
C PHE A 72 0.73 4.14 4.86
N GLY A 73 1.30 4.71 5.92
CA GLY A 73 1.89 3.93 7.02
C GLY A 73 3.13 3.14 6.62
N LEU A 74 3.84 3.58 5.58
CA LEU A 74 5.02 2.91 5.04
C LEU A 74 6.31 3.52 5.60
N LYS A 75 7.30 2.67 5.84
CA LYS A 75 8.67 3.08 6.15
C LYS A 75 9.48 3.14 4.86
N THR A 76 10.32 4.15 4.73
CA THR A 76 11.22 4.31 3.58
C THR A 76 12.68 4.28 4.03
N THR A 77 13.53 3.69 3.20
CA THR A 77 14.97 3.68 3.38
C THR A 77 15.63 4.03 2.05
N ARG A 78 16.56 4.99 2.07
CA ARG A 78 17.35 5.33 0.89
C ARG A 78 18.53 4.39 0.78
N ILE A 79 18.64 3.71 -0.35
CA ILE A 79 19.75 2.81 -0.70
C ILE A 79 20.71 3.58 -1.62
N LYS A 80 22.01 3.50 -1.35
CA LYS A 80 23.06 4.22 -2.11
C LYS A 80 23.81 3.34 -3.11
N HIS A 81 23.51 2.06 -3.17
CA HIS A 81 24.11 1.13 -4.13
C HIS A 81 23.05 0.68 -5.15
N GLU A 82 23.52 0.23 -6.29
CA GLU A 82 22.66 -0.32 -7.33
C GLU A 82 22.03 -1.62 -6.88
N LEU A 83 20.80 -1.83 -7.32
CA LEU A 83 20.05 -3.06 -7.10
C LEU A 83 19.77 -3.72 -8.44
N PRO A 84 19.77 -5.06 -8.52
CA PRO A 84 19.47 -5.80 -9.73
C PRO A 84 17.95 -5.73 -10.01
N LEU A 85 17.51 -4.67 -10.70
CA LEU A 85 16.09 -4.47 -11.00
C LEU A 85 15.51 -5.57 -11.88
N ASP A 86 16.34 -6.19 -12.74
CA ASP A 86 15.93 -7.27 -13.65
C ASP A 86 15.46 -8.53 -12.88
N ALA A 87 15.91 -8.70 -11.66
CA ALA A 87 15.47 -9.79 -10.77
C ALA A 87 14.19 -9.46 -9.99
N MET A 88 13.59 -8.27 -10.22
CA MET A 88 12.40 -7.80 -9.51
C MET A 88 11.19 -7.73 -10.43
N GLN A 89 10.01 -7.84 -9.85
CA GLN A 89 8.78 -7.68 -10.60
C GLN A 89 8.49 -6.20 -10.86
N LYS A 90 8.58 -5.74 -12.11
CA LYS A 90 8.11 -4.40 -12.49
C LYS A 90 6.59 -4.34 -12.33
N LEU A 91 6.10 -3.36 -11.58
CA LEU A 91 4.67 -3.16 -11.39
C LEU A 91 4.07 -2.31 -12.52
N SER A 92 2.81 -2.56 -12.81
CA SER A 92 1.97 -1.74 -13.69
C SER A 92 0.58 -1.59 -13.07
N LEU A 93 -0.18 -0.57 -13.46
CA LEU A 93 -1.55 -0.38 -13.00
C LEU A 93 -2.40 -1.61 -13.33
N GLU A 94 -2.26 -2.14 -14.54
CA GLU A 94 -2.99 -3.33 -15.00
C GLU A 94 -2.72 -4.55 -14.11
N ASN A 95 -1.45 -4.79 -13.74
CA ASN A 95 -1.09 -5.92 -12.88
C ASN A 95 -1.63 -5.78 -11.46
N LEU A 96 -1.74 -4.54 -10.96
CA LEU A 96 -2.28 -4.28 -9.63
C LEU A 96 -3.81 -4.36 -9.59
N GLU A 97 -4.48 -4.09 -10.70
CA GLU A 97 -5.94 -4.20 -10.81
C GLU A 97 -6.41 -5.65 -10.98
N LYS A 98 -5.69 -6.44 -11.76
CA LYS A 98 -6.01 -7.88 -11.97
C LYS A 98 -5.95 -8.73 -10.70
N LYS A 99 -5.24 -8.31 -9.66
CA LYS A 99 -5.13 -9.05 -8.38
C LYS A 99 -6.39 -9.01 -7.52
N ASN A 100 -7.37 -8.21 -7.88
CA ASN A 100 -8.67 -8.14 -7.19
C ASN A 100 -9.65 -9.18 -7.76
N ALA A 101 -9.24 -10.45 -7.82
CA ALA A 101 -10.14 -11.52 -8.25
C ALA A 101 -11.30 -11.66 -7.22
N PRO A 102 -12.54 -11.81 -7.70
CA PRO A 102 -13.66 -12.03 -6.80
C PRO A 102 -13.47 -13.31 -5.99
N VAL A 103 -13.91 -13.29 -4.74
CA VAL A 103 -13.94 -14.50 -3.91
C VAL A 103 -14.90 -15.49 -4.57
N LYS A 104 -14.36 -16.61 -5.06
CA LYS A 104 -15.11 -17.60 -5.85
C LYS A 104 -15.90 -18.61 -5.01
N THR A 105 -15.51 -18.77 -3.76
CA THR A 105 -16.08 -19.81 -2.89
C THR A 105 -16.99 -19.17 -1.84
N PRO A 106 -18.26 -19.58 -1.72
CA PRO A 106 -19.09 -19.10 -0.63
C PRO A 106 -18.50 -19.55 0.71
N PRO A 107 -18.58 -18.71 1.76
CA PRO A 107 -18.06 -19.05 3.07
C PRO A 107 -18.94 -20.12 3.73
N SER A 108 -18.36 -20.98 4.56
CA SER A 108 -19.14 -21.90 5.37
C SER A 108 -19.92 -21.22 6.48
N ILE A 109 -19.40 -20.12 7.04
CA ILE A 109 -20.02 -19.38 8.14
C ILE A 109 -20.05 -17.89 7.87
N ALA A 110 -18.90 -17.25 7.53
CA ALA A 110 -18.76 -15.83 7.32
C ALA A 110 -17.49 -15.48 6.55
N TYR A 111 -17.48 -14.29 5.96
CA TYR A 111 -16.24 -13.66 5.49
C TYR A 111 -15.63 -12.80 6.60
N VAL A 112 -14.31 -12.80 6.69
CA VAL A 112 -13.56 -11.94 7.61
C VAL A 112 -12.83 -10.88 6.80
N ILE A 113 -13.03 -9.62 7.19
CA ILE A 113 -12.40 -8.46 6.57
C ILE A 113 -11.32 -7.95 7.53
N ASP A 114 -10.07 -7.89 7.06
CA ASP A 114 -8.99 -7.28 7.81
C ASP A 114 -9.14 -5.75 7.79
N TRP A 115 -9.46 -5.17 8.94
CA TRP A 115 -9.70 -3.73 9.07
C TRP A 115 -8.44 -2.86 8.86
N ARG A 116 -7.26 -3.47 8.81
CA ARG A 116 -6.01 -2.76 8.53
C ARG A 116 -5.88 -2.37 7.04
N SER A 117 -6.61 -3.01 6.15
CA SER A 117 -6.64 -2.62 4.74
C SER A 117 -7.26 -1.25 4.56
N ALA A 118 -6.65 -0.41 3.72
CA ALA A 118 -7.19 0.91 3.37
C ALA A 118 -8.54 0.84 2.65
N GLU A 119 -8.87 -0.29 2.05
CA GLU A 119 -10.09 -0.52 1.29
C GLU A 119 -11.25 -1.03 2.17
N SER A 120 -10.97 -1.48 3.39
CA SER A 120 -11.98 -2.07 4.29
C SER A 120 -13.15 -1.14 4.65
N PRO A 121 -12.93 0.17 4.91
CA PRO A 121 -14.06 1.08 5.16
C PRO A 121 -14.99 1.22 3.94
N ALA A 122 -14.43 1.30 2.74
CA ALA A 122 -15.22 1.40 1.51
C ALA A 122 -16.03 0.11 1.27
N LEU A 123 -15.42 -1.06 1.46
CA LEU A 123 -16.09 -2.34 1.37
C LEU A 123 -17.21 -2.46 2.40
N ALA A 124 -16.95 -2.07 3.66
CA ALA A 124 -17.97 -2.10 4.70
C ALA A 124 -19.16 -1.18 4.38
N GLY A 125 -18.90 0.02 3.88
CA GLY A 125 -19.94 0.95 3.42
C GLY A 125 -20.79 0.35 2.29
N GLU A 126 -20.17 -0.33 1.33
CA GLU A 126 -20.86 -1.00 0.25
C GLU A 126 -21.74 -2.16 0.74
N LEU A 127 -21.22 -2.99 1.63
CA LEU A 127 -21.97 -4.10 2.21
C LEU A 127 -23.19 -3.62 3.02
N LEU A 128 -23.02 -2.55 3.82
CA LEU A 128 -24.13 -1.94 4.55
C LEU A 128 -25.20 -1.39 3.61
N ARG A 129 -24.81 -0.75 2.51
CA ARG A 129 -25.74 -0.24 1.50
C ARG A 129 -26.56 -1.34 0.84
N GLN A 130 -25.98 -2.53 0.72
CA GLN A 130 -26.66 -3.73 0.24
C GLN A 130 -27.44 -4.48 1.34
N ASN A 131 -27.59 -3.90 2.53
CA ASN A 131 -28.24 -4.52 3.69
C ASN A 131 -27.57 -5.82 4.17
N ILE A 132 -26.28 -6.01 3.87
CA ILE A 132 -25.51 -7.16 4.36
C ILE A 132 -25.09 -6.89 5.80
N LYS A 133 -25.36 -7.85 6.68
CA LYS A 133 -25.07 -7.73 8.11
C LYS A 133 -23.58 -7.77 8.37
N ILE A 134 -23.03 -6.71 8.97
CA ILE A 134 -21.62 -6.61 9.39
C ILE A 134 -21.55 -6.60 10.93
N ARG A 135 -20.50 -7.19 11.47
CA ARG A 135 -20.18 -7.13 12.90
C ARG A 135 -18.69 -6.86 13.08
N GLY A 136 -18.36 -5.94 14.00
CA GLY A 136 -16.98 -5.74 14.44
C GLY A 136 -16.61 -6.71 15.56
N ALA A 137 -15.40 -7.26 15.50
CA ALA A 137 -14.87 -8.06 16.61
C ALA A 137 -14.36 -7.15 17.70
N ALA A 138 -14.98 -7.23 18.88
CA ALA A 138 -14.57 -6.44 20.06
C ALA A 138 -13.40 -7.07 20.83
N LYS A 139 -13.08 -8.34 20.56
CA LYS A 139 -11.99 -9.08 21.21
C LYS A 139 -11.16 -9.82 20.17
N PRO A 140 -9.87 -10.04 20.41
CA PRO A 140 -9.06 -10.90 19.55
C PRO A 140 -9.68 -12.30 19.45
N PHE A 141 -9.63 -12.88 18.26
CA PHE A 141 -10.08 -14.24 17.98
C PHE A 141 -9.14 -14.90 16.96
N SER A 142 -9.09 -16.20 16.96
CA SER A 142 -8.36 -17.00 15.98
C SER A 142 -9.34 -17.63 15.00
N ILE A 143 -8.97 -17.66 13.73
CA ILE A 143 -9.71 -18.32 12.67
C ILE A 143 -8.79 -19.29 11.97
N THR A 144 -9.31 -20.45 11.60
CA THR A 144 -8.67 -21.34 10.63
C THR A 144 -9.25 -20.98 9.26
N THR A 145 -8.41 -20.49 8.36
CA THR A 145 -8.81 -20.23 6.97
C THR A 145 -8.39 -21.41 6.11
N GLU A 146 -9.29 -21.87 5.27
CA GLU A 146 -8.89 -22.72 4.16
C GLU A 146 -8.18 -21.83 3.15
N THR A 147 -6.87 -21.99 3.04
CA THR A 147 -6.07 -21.33 2.00
C THR A 147 -6.18 -22.17 0.73
N ASN A 148 -6.83 -21.64 -0.29
CA ASN A 148 -6.75 -22.15 -1.66
C ASN A 148 -5.46 -21.69 -2.33
#